data_dd84bf236e98f9b2ae119b1b8137ada1
#
_entry.id   dd84bf236e98f9b2ae119b1b8137ada1
#
_cell.length_a   1.000
_cell.length_b   1.000
_cell.length_c   1.000
_cell.angle_alpha   90.00
_cell.angle_beta   90.00
_cell.angle_gamma   90.00
#
_symmetry.space_group_name_H-M   'P 1'
#
loop_
_entity.id
_entity.type
_entity.pdbx_description
1 polymer ?
#
loop_
_entity_poly.entity_id
_entity_poly.type
_entity_poly.pdbx_seq_one_letter_code
_entity_poly.pdbx_strand_id
1 'polypeptide(L)'
;MNINFLSLASGSSVNCYYLVTDSYGILIDAGVGIRTIKKVFKEYNIPFDSILAIFITHDHADHIKAVGTLGEKYGIPVYTTPEIHKGINKSYCMTEKLSTCVRYIEKEVPFQLKNFHITCFEVPHDGTDNVGYSIEVGGKVFSFLTDLGHITPTAAQYIQKTNFLVLEANYDDEMLKMGPYPQYLKERIAGPNGHMCNKDTAAFLADNIHEGLKFVALCHLSKENNHPDLAYKTMEMYFRNKGIIIGKDIQLTVLKRNTPTGIYSF
;
A
#
# COMPACT_ATOMS: atom_id res chain seq x y z
N MET A 1 17.79 -11.81 -11.04
CA MET A 1 17.39 -10.49 -10.53
C MET A 1 16.70 -10.75 -9.19
N ASN A 2 17.28 -10.26 -8.11
CA ASN A 2 16.64 -10.32 -6.79
C ASN A 2 15.63 -9.18 -6.70
N ILE A 3 14.47 -9.46 -6.14
CA ILE A 3 13.44 -8.46 -5.87
C ILE A 3 13.22 -8.45 -4.38
N ASN A 4 13.28 -7.26 -3.79
CA ASN A 4 13.08 -7.11 -2.36
C ASN A 4 11.95 -6.13 -2.08
N PHE A 5 11.18 -6.42 -1.04
CA PHE A 5 10.12 -5.55 -0.53
C PHE A 5 10.43 -5.14 0.91
N LEU A 6 10.33 -3.84 1.18
CA LEU A 6 10.46 -3.24 2.50
C LEU A 6 9.29 -2.29 2.74
N SER A 7 8.52 -2.53 3.79
CA SER A 7 7.60 -1.52 4.32
C SER A 7 8.37 -0.64 5.30
N LEU A 8 8.46 0.67 5.03
CA LEU A 8 9.07 1.62 5.96
C LEU A 8 8.12 1.93 7.12
N ALA A 9 6.85 1.98 6.83
CA ALA A 9 5.74 2.12 7.78
C ALA A 9 4.43 1.81 7.06
N SER A 10 3.41 1.32 7.80
CA SER A 10 2.09 0.99 7.24
C SER A 10 1.00 1.11 8.29
N GLY A 11 0.21 2.18 8.25
CA GLY A 11 -0.91 2.40 9.16
C GLY A 11 -1.59 3.73 8.94
N SER A 12 -2.71 3.97 9.57
CA SER A 12 -3.60 5.14 9.41
C SER A 12 -2.99 6.53 9.70
N SER A 13 -1.69 6.61 9.85
CA SER A 13 -0.97 7.87 10.04
C SER A 13 0.27 8.02 9.16
N VAL A 14 0.75 6.93 8.59
CA VAL A 14 1.97 6.91 7.74
C VAL A 14 2.02 5.66 6.87
N ASN A 15 2.26 5.83 5.58
CA ASN A 15 2.40 4.74 4.61
C ASN A 15 3.60 5.02 3.68
N CYS A 16 4.48 4.04 3.54
CA CYS A 16 5.61 4.12 2.63
C CYS A 16 6.19 2.73 2.40
N TYR A 17 6.22 2.30 1.15
CA TYR A 17 6.70 0.99 0.76
C TYR A 17 7.78 1.13 -0.30
N TYR A 18 8.78 0.24 -0.27
CA TYR A 18 9.86 0.23 -1.22
C TYR A 18 9.97 -1.14 -1.88
N LEU A 19 9.80 -1.17 -3.20
CA LEU A 19 10.00 -2.35 -4.04
C LEU A 19 11.28 -2.13 -4.85
N VAL A 20 12.28 -2.99 -4.65
CA VAL A 20 13.63 -2.78 -5.17
C VAL A 20 14.17 -4.02 -5.88
N THR A 21 14.84 -3.79 -6.98
CA THR A 21 15.70 -4.77 -7.68
C THR A 21 17.13 -4.71 -7.15
N ASP A 22 18.06 -5.41 -7.77
CA ASP A 22 19.48 -5.38 -7.37
C ASP A 22 20.10 -3.96 -7.38
N SER A 23 19.58 -3.04 -8.19
CA SER A 23 20.24 -1.75 -8.46
C SER A 23 19.40 -0.51 -8.19
N TYR A 24 18.08 -0.61 -8.26
CA TYR A 24 17.14 0.50 -8.11
C TYR A 24 15.75 0.01 -7.72
N GLY A 25 14.98 0.90 -7.13
CA GLY A 25 13.63 0.58 -6.70
C GLY A 25 12.68 1.77 -6.83
N ILE A 26 11.43 1.52 -6.53
CA ILE A 26 10.36 2.49 -6.54
C ILE A 26 9.71 2.58 -5.16
N LEU A 27 9.33 3.79 -4.76
CA LEU A 27 8.48 4.00 -3.60
C LEU A 27 7.01 3.93 -4.02
N ILE A 28 6.21 3.24 -3.23
CA ILE A 28 4.76 3.34 -3.26
C ILE A 28 4.37 4.11 -2.00
N ASP A 29 3.81 5.28 -2.19
CA ASP A 29 3.58 6.30 -1.19
C ASP A 29 4.84 6.79 -0.45
N ALA A 30 4.76 7.98 0.13
CA ALA A 30 5.84 8.60 0.90
C ALA A 30 5.27 9.42 2.08
N GLY A 31 4.39 8.78 2.86
CA GLY A 31 3.72 9.38 4.01
C GLY A 31 4.60 9.58 5.23
N VAL A 32 5.77 8.95 5.26
CA VAL A 32 6.78 9.17 6.31
C VAL A 32 7.65 10.38 6.00
N GLY A 33 8.21 11.02 7.05
CA GLY A 33 9.13 12.14 6.84
C GLY A 33 10.43 11.71 6.18
N ILE A 34 11.05 12.61 5.38
CA ILE A 34 12.32 12.36 4.66
C ILE A 34 13.46 11.89 5.58
N ARG A 35 13.52 12.38 6.83
CA ARG A 35 14.51 11.92 7.81
C ARG A 35 14.33 10.45 8.15
N THR A 36 13.08 9.98 8.26
CA THR A 36 12.74 8.57 8.51
C THR A 36 13.15 7.72 7.31
N ILE A 37 12.83 8.13 6.07
CA ILE A 37 13.25 7.40 4.87
C ILE A 37 14.77 7.22 4.85
N LYS A 38 15.53 8.31 5.03
CA LYS A 38 17.00 8.26 5.05
C LYS A 38 17.56 7.39 6.17
N LYS A 39 16.95 7.44 7.37
CA LYS A 39 17.34 6.61 8.51
C LYS A 39 17.14 5.14 8.19
N VAL A 40 15.96 4.75 7.72
CA VAL A 40 15.63 3.37 7.37
C VAL A 40 16.53 2.86 6.24
N PHE A 41 16.73 3.64 5.18
CA PHE A 41 17.61 3.26 4.08
C PHE A 41 19.04 3.00 4.56
N LYS A 42 19.55 3.85 5.47
CA LYS A 42 20.86 3.64 6.10
C LYS A 42 20.90 2.36 6.95
N GLU A 43 19.87 2.09 7.74
CA GLU A 43 19.77 0.88 8.59
C GLU A 43 19.77 -0.40 7.76
N TYR A 44 19.15 -0.37 6.58
CA TYR A 44 19.04 -1.51 5.67
C TYR A 44 20.14 -1.53 4.58
N ASN A 45 21.13 -0.62 4.66
CA ASN A 45 22.20 -0.47 3.66
C ASN A 45 21.67 -0.24 2.24
N ILE A 46 20.55 0.49 2.10
CA ILE A 46 19.96 0.85 0.82
C ILE A 46 20.48 2.22 0.40
N PRO A 47 21.09 2.38 -0.78
CA PRO A 47 21.51 3.68 -1.30
C PRO A 47 20.30 4.59 -1.53
N PHE A 48 20.34 5.84 -1.06
CA PHE A 48 19.20 6.74 -1.24
C PHE A 48 18.96 7.12 -2.71
N ASP A 49 19.99 7.17 -3.50
CA ASP A 49 19.97 7.41 -4.95
C ASP A 49 19.47 6.21 -5.77
N SER A 50 19.21 5.09 -5.11
CA SER A 50 18.53 3.95 -5.73
C SER A 50 17.02 4.17 -5.96
N ILE A 51 16.44 5.24 -5.40
CA ILE A 51 15.01 5.57 -5.62
C ILE A 51 14.83 6.10 -7.04
N LEU A 52 14.24 5.28 -7.90
CA LEU A 52 13.99 5.62 -9.30
C LEU A 52 12.77 6.54 -9.48
N ALA A 53 11.72 6.31 -8.71
CA ALA A 53 10.45 7.01 -8.80
C ALA A 53 9.60 6.81 -7.54
N ILE A 54 8.56 7.65 -7.41
CA ILE A 54 7.52 7.55 -6.38
C ILE A 54 6.18 7.39 -7.08
N PHE A 55 5.40 6.41 -6.64
CA PHE A 55 4.02 6.17 -7.09
C PHE A 55 3.07 6.48 -5.95
N ILE A 56 2.09 7.35 -6.17
CA ILE A 56 1.16 7.80 -5.14
C ILE A 56 -0.22 7.20 -5.38
N THR A 57 -0.77 6.55 -4.35
CA THR A 57 -2.08 5.90 -4.38
C THR A 57 -3.21 6.93 -4.29
N HIS A 58 -3.09 7.94 -3.43
CA HIS A 58 -4.05 9.03 -3.26
C HIS A 58 -3.42 10.20 -2.46
N ASP A 59 -4.18 11.28 -2.27
CA ASP A 59 -3.67 12.56 -1.77
C ASP A 59 -3.84 12.79 -0.24
N HIS A 60 -4.14 11.75 0.54
CA HIS A 60 -4.19 11.89 2.00
C HIS A 60 -2.79 12.12 2.60
N ALA A 61 -2.75 12.88 3.70
CA ALA A 61 -1.52 13.36 4.30
C ALA A 61 -0.55 12.25 4.75
N ASP A 62 -1.07 11.12 5.17
CA ASP A 62 -0.31 9.93 5.59
C ASP A 62 0.31 9.14 4.42
N HIS A 63 0.04 9.56 3.17
CA HIS A 63 0.64 9.00 1.95
C HIS A 63 1.61 9.96 1.24
N ILE A 64 1.54 11.28 1.49
CA ILE A 64 2.24 12.27 0.67
C ILE A 64 3.25 13.16 1.40
N LYS A 65 3.45 12.99 2.70
CA LYS A 65 4.22 13.91 3.57
C LYS A 65 5.62 14.26 3.07
N ALA A 66 6.36 13.33 2.48
CA ALA A 66 7.70 13.58 1.97
C ALA A 66 7.75 13.86 0.45
N VAL A 67 6.62 13.74 -0.24
CA VAL A 67 6.56 13.76 -1.72
C VAL A 67 7.13 15.06 -2.29
N GLY A 68 6.76 16.23 -1.74
CA GLY A 68 7.28 17.52 -2.21
C GLY A 68 8.80 17.61 -2.09
N THR A 69 9.34 17.24 -0.94
CA THR A 69 10.80 17.25 -0.72
C THR A 69 11.51 16.24 -1.63
N LEU A 70 11.01 15.02 -1.74
CA LEU A 70 11.59 13.99 -2.61
C LEU A 70 11.53 14.39 -4.09
N GLY A 71 10.39 14.90 -4.52
CA GLY A 71 10.18 15.33 -5.90
C GLY A 71 10.99 16.55 -6.28
N GLU A 72 10.78 17.66 -5.60
CA GLU A 72 11.32 18.96 -6.03
C GLU A 72 12.77 19.19 -5.58
N LYS A 73 13.19 18.72 -4.38
CA LYS A 73 14.58 18.91 -3.91
C LYS A 73 15.52 17.80 -4.35
N TYR A 74 15.03 16.57 -4.45
CA TYR A 74 15.87 15.44 -4.88
C TYR A 74 15.66 15.05 -6.35
N GLY A 75 14.72 15.69 -7.05
CA GLY A 75 14.47 15.46 -8.46
C GLY A 75 13.88 14.08 -8.78
N ILE A 76 13.25 13.42 -7.80
CA ILE A 76 12.67 12.09 -7.98
C ILE A 76 11.31 12.22 -8.67
N PRO A 77 11.08 11.60 -9.84
CA PRO A 77 9.81 11.66 -10.53
C PRO A 77 8.66 11.10 -9.66
N VAL A 78 7.52 11.80 -9.65
CA VAL A 78 6.29 11.43 -8.93
C VAL A 78 5.21 11.08 -9.93
N TYR A 79 4.82 9.81 -9.94
CA TYR A 79 3.83 9.24 -10.84
C TYR A 79 2.51 9.05 -10.11
N THR A 80 1.44 9.61 -10.68
CA THR A 80 0.06 9.36 -10.29
C THR A 80 -0.90 9.97 -11.30
N THR A 81 -2.24 9.87 -11.08
CA THR A 81 -3.22 10.48 -11.98
C THR A 81 -3.19 12.02 -11.89
N PRO A 82 -3.66 12.74 -12.93
CA PRO A 82 -3.77 14.19 -12.91
C PRO A 82 -4.59 14.71 -11.72
N GLU A 83 -5.64 13.98 -11.34
CA GLU A 83 -6.54 14.33 -10.23
C GLU A 83 -5.82 14.24 -8.88
N ILE A 84 -5.07 13.16 -8.64
CA ILE A 84 -4.28 12.99 -7.42
C ILE A 84 -3.19 14.08 -7.34
N HIS A 85 -2.50 14.41 -8.44
CA HIS A 85 -1.53 15.53 -8.44
C HIS A 85 -2.17 16.87 -8.06
N LYS A 86 -3.40 17.14 -8.53
CA LYS A 86 -4.15 18.34 -8.12
C LYS A 86 -4.47 18.32 -6.61
N GLY A 87 -4.89 17.16 -6.10
CA GLY A 87 -5.14 16.94 -4.67
C GLY A 87 -3.89 17.15 -3.82
N ILE A 88 -2.78 16.52 -4.20
CA ILE A 88 -1.46 16.69 -3.54
C ILE A 88 -1.11 18.17 -3.44
N ASN A 89 -1.20 18.91 -4.55
CA ASN A 89 -0.85 20.33 -4.59
C ASN A 89 -1.80 21.23 -3.80
N LYS A 90 -3.01 20.79 -3.46
CA LYS A 90 -3.94 21.48 -2.57
C LYS A 90 -3.75 21.12 -1.10
N SER A 91 -3.12 19.99 -0.82
CA SER A 91 -2.99 19.47 0.54
C SER A 91 -2.22 20.43 1.45
N TYR A 92 -2.71 20.60 2.67
CA TYR A 92 -2.09 21.45 3.69
C TYR A 92 -0.75 20.92 4.20
N CYS A 93 -0.49 19.63 4.07
CA CYS A 93 0.76 19.00 4.52
C CYS A 93 1.92 19.22 3.53
N MET A 94 1.65 19.73 2.32
CA MET A 94 2.66 19.96 1.30
C MET A 94 3.39 21.28 1.52
N THR A 95 4.65 21.20 1.93
CA THR A 95 5.54 22.37 2.05
C THR A 95 6.07 22.87 0.71
N GLU A 96 6.17 21.97 -0.27
CA GLU A 96 6.65 22.23 -1.63
C GLU A 96 5.65 21.69 -2.63
N LYS A 97 5.13 22.58 -3.48
CA LYS A 97 4.20 22.18 -4.56
C LYS A 97 4.95 21.44 -5.65
N LEU A 98 4.35 20.38 -6.15
CA LEU A 98 4.92 19.60 -7.25
C LEU A 98 4.77 20.37 -8.57
N SER A 99 5.86 20.45 -9.32
CA SER A 99 5.94 21.14 -10.61
C SER A 99 6.87 20.45 -11.61
N THR A 100 8.14 20.26 -11.24
CA THR A 100 9.16 19.72 -12.16
C THR A 100 9.20 18.18 -12.16
N CYS A 101 8.84 17.58 -11.05
CA CYS A 101 8.85 16.13 -10.85
C CYS A 101 7.56 15.41 -11.28
N VAL A 102 6.51 16.13 -11.67
CA VAL A 102 5.20 15.59 -12.03
C VAL A 102 5.26 14.66 -13.24
N ARG A 103 4.69 13.46 -13.11
CA ARG A 103 4.51 12.50 -14.20
C ARG A 103 3.09 11.93 -14.12
N TYR A 104 2.35 12.03 -15.22
CA TYR A 104 0.98 11.54 -15.29
C TYR A 104 0.94 10.09 -15.75
N ILE A 105 0.04 9.34 -15.16
CA ILE A 105 -0.34 7.98 -15.58
C ILE A 105 -1.85 7.91 -15.72
N GLU A 106 -2.32 6.99 -16.55
CA GLU A 106 -3.73 6.73 -16.79
C GLU A 106 -4.12 5.38 -16.19
N LYS A 107 -5.33 5.31 -15.62
CA LYS A 107 -5.86 4.06 -15.07
C LYS A 107 -6.00 3.00 -16.17
N GLU A 108 -5.63 1.78 -15.84
CA GLU A 108 -5.68 0.60 -16.71
C GLU A 108 -4.81 0.67 -17.97
N VAL A 109 -3.97 1.71 -18.09
CA VAL A 109 -2.97 1.83 -19.16
C VAL A 109 -1.60 1.46 -18.61
N PRO A 110 -1.04 0.30 -19.00
CA PRO A 110 0.26 -0.12 -18.54
C PRO A 110 1.38 0.74 -19.15
N PHE A 111 2.40 1.03 -18.37
CA PHE A 111 3.62 1.67 -18.86
C PHE A 111 4.86 1.00 -18.27
N GLN A 112 5.99 1.20 -18.91
CA GLN A 112 7.26 0.61 -18.51
C GLN A 112 8.20 1.67 -17.94
N LEU A 113 8.74 1.39 -16.75
CA LEU A 113 9.82 2.15 -16.12
C LEU A 113 11.00 1.21 -15.81
N LYS A 114 12.04 1.24 -16.64
CA LYS A 114 13.12 0.24 -16.58
C LYS A 114 12.56 -1.18 -16.68
N ASN A 115 12.75 -2.01 -15.64
CA ASN A 115 12.28 -3.38 -15.59
C ASN A 115 10.90 -3.53 -14.91
N PHE A 116 10.31 -2.42 -14.47
CA PHE A 116 8.96 -2.41 -13.89
C PHE A 116 7.92 -2.17 -15.00
N HIS A 117 6.94 -3.07 -15.12
CA HIS A 117 5.72 -2.86 -15.89
C HIS A 117 4.61 -2.52 -14.90
N ILE A 118 4.08 -1.30 -14.97
CA ILE A 118 3.24 -0.73 -13.93
C ILE A 118 1.88 -0.40 -14.51
N THR A 119 0.84 -0.82 -13.84
CA THR A 119 -0.55 -0.44 -14.14
C THR A 119 -1.20 0.06 -12.87
N CYS A 120 -1.80 1.24 -12.89
CA CYS A 120 -2.68 1.68 -11.83
C CYS A 120 -4.15 1.39 -12.21
N PHE A 121 -4.97 1.12 -11.22
CA PHE A 121 -6.40 0.83 -11.38
C PHE A 121 -7.19 1.48 -10.26
N GLU A 122 -8.46 1.76 -10.52
CA GLU A 122 -9.32 2.43 -9.55
C GLU A 122 -9.62 1.55 -8.33
N VAL A 123 -9.58 2.17 -7.14
CA VAL A 123 -10.05 1.61 -5.89
C VAL A 123 -11.00 2.58 -5.19
N PRO A 124 -12.05 2.11 -4.48
CA PRO A 124 -13.03 2.98 -3.82
C PRO A 124 -12.47 3.50 -2.50
N HIS A 125 -12.14 4.80 -2.45
CA HIS A 125 -11.72 5.49 -1.24
C HIS A 125 -12.11 6.96 -1.31
N ASP A 126 -11.99 7.73 -0.22
CA ASP A 126 -12.48 9.10 -0.11
C ASP A 126 -11.42 10.19 -0.38
N GLY A 127 -10.34 9.87 -1.10
CA GLY A 127 -9.39 10.85 -1.65
C GLY A 127 -9.95 11.58 -2.88
N THR A 128 -9.22 12.56 -3.40
CA THR A 128 -9.58 13.29 -4.63
C THR A 128 -9.72 12.34 -5.83
N ASP A 129 -8.86 11.35 -5.91
CA ASP A 129 -8.90 10.17 -6.78
C ASP A 129 -8.05 9.09 -6.11
N ASN A 130 -8.31 7.80 -6.40
CA ASN A 130 -7.70 6.71 -5.66
C ASN A 130 -7.33 5.56 -6.58
N VAL A 131 -6.09 5.06 -6.44
CA VAL A 131 -5.61 3.97 -7.26
C VAL A 131 -4.86 2.91 -6.44
N GLY A 132 -5.03 1.67 -6.83
CA GLY A 132 -4.11 0.57 -6.52
C GLY A 132 -3.08 0.42 -7.64
N TYR A 133 -2.00 -0.28 -7.36
CA TYR A 133 -0.94 -0.57 -8.33
C TYR A 133 -0.74 -2.05 -8.52
N SER A 134 -0.62 -2.48 -9.77
CA SER A 134 -0.11 -3.79 -10.18
C SER A 134 1.23 -3.60 -10.88
N ILE A 135 2.28 -4.22 -10.36
CA ILE A 135 3.67 -3.99 -10.76
C ILE A 135 4.29 -5.34 -11.11
N GLU A 136 4.54 -5.56 -12.39
CA GLU A 136 5.27 -6.74 -12.84
C GLU A 136 6.77 -6.41 -12.94
N VAL A 137 7.59 -7.25 -12.32
CA VAL A 137 9.04 -7.16 -12.34
C VAL A 137 9.64 -8.55 -12.15
N GLY A 138 10.62 -8.93 -12.98
CA GLY A 138 11.28 -10.23 -12.90
C GLY A 138 10.35 -11.45 -13.06
N GLY A 139 9.27 -11.31 -13.83
CA GLY A 139 8.27 -12.35 -14.03
C GLY A 139 7.36 -12.59 -12.82
N LYS A 140 7.32 -11.65 -11.87
CA LYS A 140 6.47 -11.69 -10.68
C LYS A 140 5.62 -10.44 -10.60
N VAL A 141 4.38 -10.57 -10.14
CA VAL A 141 3.41 -9.48 -9.99
C VAL A 141 3.24 -9.12 -8.52
N PHE A 142 3.47 -7.85 -8.21
CA PHE A 142 3.27 -7.22 -6.91
C PHE A 142 2.07 -6.27 -6.99
N SER A 143 1.08 -6.44 -6.13
CA SER A 143 -0.06 -5.52 -6.09
C SER A 143 -0.19 -4.82 -4.75
N PHE A 144 -0.52 -3.53 -4.80
CA PHE A 144 -0.68 -2.65 -3.66
C PHE A 144 -2.09 -2.05 -3.65
N LEU A 145 -2.88 -2.42 -2.64
CA LEU A 145 -4.22 -1.91 -2.38
C LEU A 145 -4.26 -1.50 -0.91
N THR A 146 -3.84 -0.26 -0.64
CA THR A 146 -3.54 0.22 0.72
C THR A 146 -4.74 0.78 1.45
N ASP A 147 -5.62 1.45 0.74
CA ASP A 147 -6.81 2.13 1.25
C ASP A 147 -7.96 1.90 0.30
N LEU A 148 -8.95 1.17 0.76
CA LEU A 148 -10.15 0.89 -0.04
C LEU A 148 -11.31 0.45 0.84
N GLY A 149 -12.52 0.93 0.54
CA GLY A 149 -13.74 0.56 1.27
C GLY A 149 -14.23 -0.86 0.97
N HIS A 150 -13.93 -1.39 -0.21
CA HIS A 150 -14.29 -2.75 -0.63
C HIS A 150 -13.50 -3.18 -1.87
N ILE A 151 -13.43 -4.48 -2.13
CA ILE A 151 -12.82 -5.01 -3.36
C ILE A 151 -13.80 -4.90 -4.52
N THR A 152 -13.45 -4.09 -5.52
CA THR A 152 -14.22 -3.99 -6.77
C THR A 152 -13.93 -5.18 -7.70
N PRO A 153 -14.79 -5.45 -8.72
CA PRO A 153 -14.49 -6.45 -9.74
C PRO A 153 -13.14 -6.20 -10.45
N THR A 154 -12.79 -4.96 -10.73
CA THR A 154 -11.48 -4.58 -11.31
C THR A 154 -10.35 -4.92 -10.37
N ALA A 155 -10.42 -4.53 -9.09
CA ALA A 155 -9.41 -4.86 -8.08
C ALA A 155 -9.24 -6.39 -7.95
N ALA A 156 -10.35 -7.15 -7.92
CA ALA A 156 -10.33 -8.61 -7.87
C ALA A 156 -9.58 -9.22 -9.07
N GLN A 157 -9.79 -8.70 -10.29
CA GLN A 157 -9.06 -9.17 -11.49
C GLN A 157 -7.55 -8.96 -11.39
N TYR A 158 -7.08 -7.85 -10.80
CA TYR A 158 -5.64 -7.63 -10.54
C TYR A 158 -5.13 -8.56 -9.45
N ILE A 159 -5.88 -8.77 -8.37
CA ILE A 159 -5.51 -9.69 -7.28
C ILE A 159 -5.34 -11.12 -7.82
N GLN A 160 -6.20 -11.58 -8.74
CA GLN A 160 -6.11 -12.91 -9.36
C GLN A 160 -4.84 -13.16 -10.18
N LYS A 161 -4.10 -12.10 -10.55
CA LYS A 161 -2.83 -12.19 -11.29
C LYS A 161 -1.61 -12.00 -10.37
N THR A 162 -1.84 -11.70 -9.10
CA THR A 162 -0.81 -11.25 -8.15
C THR A 162 -0.07 -12.42 -7.51
N ASN A 163 1.25 -12.29 -7.40
CA ASN A 163 2.07 -13.22 -6.63
C ASN A 163 2.33 -12.71 -5.20
N PHE A 164 2.43 -11.39 -5.02
CA PHE A 164 2.77 -10.72 -3.76
C PHE A 164 1.82 -9.55 -3.54
N LEU A 165 0.92 -9.68 -2.57
CA LEU A 165 -0.17 -8.75 -2.33
C LEU A 165 0.05 -7.95 -1.05
N VAL A 166 0.01 -6.63 -1.15
CA VAL A 166 -0.14 -5.71 -0.03
C VAL A 166 -1.59 -5.25 -0.03
N LEU A 167 -2.36 -5.66 0.99
CA LEU A 167 -3.80 -5.44 1.04
C LEU A 167 -4.22 -4.88 2.40
N GLU A 168 -5.14 -3.94 2.38
CA GLU A 168 -5.68 -3.34 3.59
C GLU A 168 -6.40 -4.34 4.50
N ALA A 169 -6.15 -4.19 5.81
CA ALA A 169 -6.95 -4.74 6.90
C ALA A 169 -6.98 -3.68 8.01
N ASN A 170 -7.82 -2.65 7.84
CA ASN A 170 -7.74 -1.44 8.63
C ASN A 170 -8.25 -1.64 10.05
N TYR A 171 -9.44 -2.19 10.22
CA TYR A 171 -10.09 -2.26 11.52
C TYR A 171 -10.72 -3.62 11.83
N ASP A 172 -10.91 -3.88 13.10
CA ASP A 172 -11.78 -4.92 13.61
C ASP A 172 -13.16 -4.34 13.90
N ASP A 173 -14.22 -5.04 13.49
CA ASP A 173 -15.61 -4.54 13.60
C ASP A 173 -16.01 -4.22 15.03
N GLU A 174 -15.70 -5.10 15.98
CA GLU A 174 -16.07 -4.89 17.37
C GLU A 174 -15.24 -3.77 18.00
N MET A 175 -13.94 -3.69 17.68
CA MET A 175 -13.10 -2.60 18.16
C MET A 175 -13.58 -1.23 17.62
N LEU A 176 -13.95 -1.14 16.35
CA LEU A 176 -14.49 0.09 15.78
C LEU A 176 -15.82 0.45 16.43
N LYS A 177 -16.74 -0.50 16.57
CA LYS A 177 -18.06 -0.31 17.17
C LYS A 177 -17.97 0.17 18.62
N MET A 178 -17.11 -0.47 19.42
CA MET A 178 -16.93 -0.17 20.84
C MET A 178 -15.91 0.94 21.12
N GLY A 179 -15.12 1.30 20.13
CA GLY A 179 -14.03 2.26 20.26
C GLY A 179 -14.49 3.70 20.50
N PRO A 180 -13.57 4.60 20.85
CA PRO A 180 -13.88 5.96 21.32
C PRO A 180 -14.25 6.93 20.18
N TYR A 181 -14.19 6.51 18.92
CA TYR A 181 -14.47 7.40 17.79
C TYR A 181 -15.95 7.85 17.78
N PRO A 182 -16.23 9.12 17.41
CA PRO A 182 -17.59 9.57 17.25
C PRO A 182 -18.30 8.83 16.12
N GLN A 183 -19.62 8.75 16.18
CA GLN A 183 -20.43 7.93 15.29
C GLN A 183 -20.21 8.26 13.81
N TYR A 184 -20.16 9.53 13.44
CA TYR A 184 -19.93 9.95 12.04
C TYR A 184 -18.59 9.43 11.49
N LEU A 185 -17.54 9.32 12.34
CA LEU A 185 -16.24 8.81 11.92
C LEU A 185 -16.27 7.29 11.76
N LYS A 186 -16.99 6.57 12.63
CA LYS A 186 -17.21 5.12 12.49
C LYS A 186 -17.95 4.82 11.19
N GLU A 187 -18.98 5.57 10.86
CA GLU A 187 -19.76 5.44 9.62
C GLU A 187 -18.90 5.74 8.37
N ARG A 188 -18.05 6.78 8.43
CA ARG A 188 -17.09 7.06 7.36
C ARG A 188 -16.10 5.91 7.18
N ILE A 189 -15.52 5.39 8.26
CA ILE A 189 -14.53 4.30 8.21
C ILE A 189 -15.17 3.02 7.65
N ALA A 190 -16.36 2.65 8.10
CA ALA A 190 -17.06 1.44 7.66
C ALA A 190 -17.86 1.63 6.35
N GLY A 191 -17.86 2.83 5.79
CA GLY A 191 -18.60 3.13 4.56
C GLY A 191 -17.96 2.55 3.30
N PRO A 192 -18.69 2.55 2.17
CA PRO A 192 -18.25 1.93 0.92
C PRO A 192 -16.97 2.56 0.33
N ASN A 193 -16.67 3.81 0.67
CA ASN A 193 -15.44 4.53 0.32
C ASN A 193 -14.55 4.76 1.55
N GLY A 194 -14.75 4.01 2.63
CA GLY A 194 -13.93 4.07 3.83
C GLY A 194 -12.75 3.09 3.75
N HIS A 195 -12.77 2.09 4.62
CA HIS A 195 -11.70 1.11 4.76
C HIS A 195 -12.25 -0.31 4.90
N MET A 196 -11.43 -1.30 4.59
CA MET A 196 -11.80 -2.71 4.78
C MET A 196 -11.57 -3.16 6.22
N CYS A 197 -12.55 -3.90 6.75
CA CYS A 197 -12.38 -4.58 8.04
C CYS A 197 -11.60 -5.90 7.89
N ASN A 198 -11.05 -6.38 9.00
CA ASN A 198 -10.32 -7.66 9.03
C ASN A 198 -11.12 -8.83 8.45
N LYS A 199 -12.43 -8.90 8.74
CA LYS A 199 -13.31 -9.99 8.31
C LYS A 199 -13.54 -9.97 6.80
N ASP A 200 -13.80 -8.80 6.22
CA ASP A 200 -14.09 -8.68 4.79
C ASP A 200 -12.82 -8.98 3.97
N THR A 201 -11.67 -8.49 4.43
CA THR A 201 -10.37 -8.83 3.84
C THR A 201 -10.10 -10.33 3.92
N ALA A 202 -10.36 -10.95 5.08
CA ALA A 202 -10.14 -12.38 5.29
C ALA A 202 -11.10 -13.25 4.46
N ALA A 203 -12.37 -12.88 4.41
CA ALA A 203 -13.38 -13.59 3.62
C ALA A 203 -13.01 -13.55 2.12
N PHE A 204 -12.71 -12.34 1.62
CA PHE A 204 -12.32 -12.18 0.22
C PHE A 204 -11.08 -13.02 -0.12
N LEU A 205 -10.02 -12.93 0.69
CA LEU A 205 -8.79 -13.69 0.44
C LEU A 205 -9.01 -15.18 0.50
N ALA A 206 -9.75 -15.69 1.50
CA ALA A 206 -10.02 -17.11 1.66
C ALA A 206 -10.80 -17.71 0.47
N ASP A 207 -11.66 -16.91 -0.17
CA ASP A 207 -12.45 -17.33 -1.33
C ASP A 207 -11.70 -17.14 -2.67
N ASN A 208 -10.63 -16.34 -2.70
CA ASN A 208 -9.92 -15.92 -3.91
C ASN A 208 -8.43 -16.29 -3.93
N ILE A 209 -7.96 -17.10 -2.99
CA ILE A 209 -6.61 -17.65 -3.05
C ILE A 209 -6.44 -18.50 -4.32
N HIS A 210 -5.31 -18.33 -4.99
CA HIS A 210 -4.93 -19.09 -6.17
C HIS A 210 -3.46 -19.54 -6.09
N GLU A 211 -3.06 -20.53 -6.87
CA GLU A 211 -1.72 -21.11 -6.83
C GLU A 211 -0.57 -20.11 -7.04
N GLY A 212 -0.84 -19.03 -7.79
CA GLY A 212 0.12 -17.96 -8.05
C GLY A 212 0.36 -17.04 -6.85
N LEU A 213 -0.61 -16.88 -5.95
CA LEU A 213 -0.50 -16.01 -4.78
C LEU A 213 0.35 -16.67 -3.69
N LYS A 214 1.53 -16.14 -3.44
CA LYS A 214 2.52 -16.73 -2.51
C LYS A 214 2.68 -15.95 -1.20
N PHE A 215 2.38 -14.66 -1.22
CA PHE A 215 2.63 -13.78 -0.08
C PHE A 215 1.54 -12.71 0.04
N VAL A 216 1.02 -12.54 1.24
CA VAL A 216 0.10 -11.46 1.61
C VAL A 216 0.69 -10.68 2.78
N ALA A 217 0.77 -9.36 2.61
CA ALA A 217 1.09 -8.41 3.65
C ALA A 217 -0.16 -7.58 3.98
N LEU A 218 -0.69 -7.74 5.19
CA LEU A 218 -1.78 -6.90 5.67
C LEU A 218 -1.24 -5.53 6.02
N CYS A 219 -1.85 -4.49 5.48
CA CYS A 219 -1.38 -3.12 5.59
C CYS A 219 -2.43 -2.18 6.20
N HIS A 220 -2.03 -0.95 6.44
CA HIS A 220 -2.87 0.19 6.85
C HIS A 220 -3.72 -0.06 8.10
N LEU A 221 -3.17 -0.76 9.11
CA LEU A 221 -3.89 -1.07 10.34
C LEU A 221 -4.15 0.18 11.18
N SER A 222 -5.41 0.38 11.58
CA SER A 222 -5.80 1.40 12.53
C SER A 222 -5.06 1.24 13.87
N LYS A 223 -4.67 2.36 14.45
CA LYS A 223 -4.03 2.36 15.77
C LYS A 223 -5.03 2.06 16.89
N GLU A 224 -6.22 2.64 16.80
CA GLU A 224 -7.22 2.58 17.85
C GLU A 224 -8.21 1.41 17.68
N ASN A 225 -8.44 0.98 16.43
CA ASN A 225 -9.50 0.02 16.12
C ASN A 225 -8.97 -1.29 15.54
N ASN A 226 -7.68 -1.58 15.71
CA ASN A 226 -7.09 -2.86 15.29
C ASN A 226 -5.85 -3.22 16.10
N HIS A 227 -5.56 -4.52 16.12
CA HIS A 227 -4.32 -5.07 16.66
C HIS A 227 -3.69 -6.04 15.64
N PRO A 228 -2.35 -6.03 15.44
CA PRO A 228 -1.70 -6.94 14.49
C PRO A 228 -2.04 -8.42 14.69
N ASP A 229 -2.05 -8.88 15.95
CA ASP A 229 -2.39 -10.28 16.26
C ASP A 229 -3.86 -10.59 15.94
N LEU A 230 -4.77 -9.63 16.10
CA LEU A 230 -6.19 -9.82 15.79
C LEU A 230 -6.38 -9.91 14.28
N ALA A 231 -5.77 -9.01 13.51
CA ALA A 231 -5.79 -9.08 12.05
C ALA A 231 -5.22 -10.42 11.55
N TYR A 232 -4.05 -10.84 12.07
CA TYR A 232 -3.44 -12.11 11.70
C TYR A 232 -4.34 -13.31 12.02
N LYS A 233 -4.88 -13.38 13.25
CA LYS A 233 -5.74 -14.51 13.69
C LYS A 233 -7.05 -14.55 12.93
N THR A 234 -7.62 -13.40 12.56
CA THR A 234 -8.82 -13.36 11.71
C THR A 234 -8.53 -14.01 10.36
N MET A 235 -7.41 -13.64 9.70
CA MET A 235 -6.99 -14.30 8.45
C MET A 235 -6.77 -15.80 8.64
N GLU A 236 -6.02 -16.20 9.68
CA GLU A 236 -5.73 -17.61 9.97
C GLU A 236 -7.02 -18.44 10.13
N MET A 237 -8.01 -17.92 10.83
CA MET A 237 -9.30 -18.59 11.02
C MET A 237 -10.05 -18.81 9.70
N TYR A 238 -10.15 -17.77 8.86
CA TYR A 238 -10.83 -17.86 7.57
C TYR A 238 -10.09 -18.81 6.62
N PHE A 239 -8.77 -18.76 6.58
CA PHE A 239 -7.96 -19.64 5.76
C PHE A 239 -8.08 -21.10 6.18
N ARG A 240 -8.04 -21.39 7.49
CA ARG A 240 -8.25 -22.76 8.01
C ARG A 240 -9.62 -23.33 7.64
N ASN A 241 -10.66 -22.51 7.65
CA ASN A 241 -12.00 -22.95 7.27
C ASN A 241 -12.08 -23.36 5.76
N LYS A 242 -11.14 -22.90 4.94
CA LYS A 242 -10.96 -23.28 3.53
C LYS A 242 -9.84 -24.31 3.31
N GLY A 243 -9.24 -24.83 4.38
CA GLY A 243 -8.15 -25.80 4.30
C GLY A 243 -6.80 -25.19 3.92
N ILE A 244 -6.65 -23.86 3.97
CA ILE A 244 -5.43 -23.14 3.63
C ILE A 244 -4.56 -23.00 4.88
N ILE A 245 -3.27 -23.34 4.78
CA ILE A 245 -2.33 -23.34 5.88
C ILE A 245 -1.27 -22.25 5.67
N ILE A 246 -1.28 -21.23 6.54
CA ILE A 246 -0.24 -20.18 6.54
C ILE A 246 1.13 -20.81 6.83
N GLY A 247 2.15 -20.38 6.09
CA GLY A 247 3.50 -20.92 6.15
C GLY A 247 3.75 -22.14 5.26
N LYS A 248 2.69 -22.77 4.74
CA LYS A 248 2.76 -23.87 3.78
C LYS A 248 2.21 -23.46 2.40
N ASP A 249 0.95 -23.07 2.36
CA ASP A 249 0.25 -22.76 1.11
C ASP A 249 0.45 -21.29 0.73
N ILE A 250 0.53 -20.42 1.72
CA ILE A 250 0.72 -18.97 1.57
C ILE A 250 1.54 -18.40 2.73
N GLN A 251 2.37 -17.40 2.47
CA GLN A 251 3.01 -16.60 3.52
C GLN A 251 2.10 -15.41 3.87
N LEU A 252 1.90 -15.17 5.16
CA LEU A 252 1.13 -14.05 5.68
C LEU A 252 1.97 -13.22 6.65
N THR A 253 1.95 -11.92 6.51
CA THR A 253 2.55 -10.98 7.46
C THR A 253 1.62 -9.81 7.74
N VAL A 254 1.80 -9.16 8.89
CA VAL A 254 1.12 -7.90 9.22
C VAL A 254 2.19 -6.81 9.30
N LEU A 255 2.05 -5.79 8.47
CA LEU A 255 3.01 -4.69 8.42
C LEU A 255 2.90 -3.81 9.65
N LYS A 256 4.05 -3.36 10.16
CA LYS A 256 4.11 -2.52 11.36
C LYS A 256 3.77 -1.07 11.04
N ARG A 257 3.02 -0.43 11.94
CA ARG A 257 2.53 0.94 11.74
C ARG A 257 3.64 1.99 11.62
N ASN A 258 4.60 1.99 12.53
CA ASN A 258 5.56 3.10 12.67
C ASN A 258 7.03 2.67 12.58
N THR A 259 7.29 1.40 12.29
CA THR A 259 8.63 0.84 12.19
C THR A 259 8.75 -0.03 10.95
N PRO A 260 9.94 -0.19 10.38
CA PRO A 260 10.11 -1.02 9.21
C PRO A 260 9.70 -2.48 9.42
N THR A 261 9.21 -3.10 8.37
CA THR A 261 8.91 -4.52 8.29
C THR A 261 9.51 -5.08 7.00
N GLY A 262 10.31 -6.10 7.12
CA GLY A 262 11.09 -6.72 6.01
C GLY A 262 12.58 -6.64 6.35
N ILE A 263 13.51 -6.91 5.44
CA ILE A 263 13.31 -7.06 3.99
C ILE A 263 12.75 -8.47 3.67
N TYR A 264 11.82 -8.53 2.72
CA TYR A 264 11.36 -9.79 2.14
C TYR A 264 11.99 -9.92 0.75
N SER A 265 12.65 -11.06 0.49
CA SER A 265 13.32 -11.36 -0.79
C SER A 265 12.53 -12.39 -1.57
N PHE A 266 12.42 -12.18 -2.90
CA PHE A 266 11.57 -12.97 -3.78
C PHE A 266 12.30 -13.39 -5.06
#